data_15056fb6035d55e26c1e483ae52a8c4f
#
_entry.id   15056fb6035d55e26c1e483ae52a8c4f
#
_cell.length_a   1.000
_cell.length_b   1.000
_cell.length_c   1.000
_cell.angle_alpha   90.00
_cell.angle_beta   90.00
_cell.angle_gamma   90.00
#
_symmetry.space_group_name_H-M   'P 1'
#
loop_
_entity.id
_entity.type
_entity.pdbx_description
1 polymer ?
#
loop_
_entity_poly.entity_id
_entity_poly.type
_entity_poly.pdbx_seq_one_letter_code
_entity_poly.pdbx_strand_id
1 'polypeptide(L)'
;MKRIFCYLVCFLILFSIAGCNSDTCPVRSGNYYAVGDYEEMLTPYLWIDTDKNEFSLGAGSIISYAEHGTYEITDGKVIAASQSTTFKFEIKDKNTLVLIDNGDNDYFKIPVNTQFIYSEDLK
;
A
#
# COMPACT_ATOMS: atom_id res chain seq x y z
N MET A 1 -35.57 0.72 -25.78
CA MET A 1 -34.17 0.85 -26.21
C MET A 1 -33.35 1.64 -25.24
N LYS A 2 -33.78 2.83 -24.86
CA LYS A 2 -33.02 3.62 -23.90
C LYS A 2 -32.86 2.94 -22.56
N ARG A 3 -33.85 2.18 -22.13
CA ARG A 3 -33.79 1.47 -20.85
C ARG A 3 -32.70 0.42 -20.84
N ILE A 4 -32.55 -0.31 -21.92
CA ILE A 4 -31.53 -1.34 -22.03
C ILE A 4 -30.15 -0.71 -21.96
N PHE A 5 -29.99 0.43 -22.58
CA PHE A 5 -28.74 1.15 -22.56
C PHE A 5 -28.35 1.58 -21.15
N CYS A 6 -29.32 2.07 -20.37
CA CYS A 6 -29.07 2.45 -18.99
C CYS A 6 -28.66 1.27 -18.13
N TYR A 7 -29.30 0.13 -18.32
CA TYR A 7 -28.93 -1.08 -17.56
C TYR A 7 -27.53 -1.54 -17.92
N LEU A 8 -27.16 -1.43 -19.16
CA LEU A 8 -25.85 -1.83 -19.59
C LEU A 8 -24.77 -0.95 -18.95
N VAL A 9 -25.00 0.35 -18.90
CA VAL A 9 -24.07 1.28 -18.27
C VAL A 9 -23.94 1.02 -16.79
N CYS A 10 -25.05 0.79 -16.10
CA CYS A 10 -25.03 0.47 -14.68
C CYS A 10 -24.27 -0.83 -14.41
N PHE A 11 -24.46 -1.81 -15.26
CA PHE A 11 -23.78 -3.08 -15.13
C PHE A 11 -22.26 -2.91 -15.28
N LEU A 12 -21.85 -2.11 -16.22
CA LEU A 12 -20.43 -1.83 -16.43
C LEU A 12 -19.80 -1.15 -15.22
N ILE A 13 -20.52 -0.21 -14.63
CA ILE A 13 -20.03 0.47 -13.42
C ILE A 13 -19.87 -0.50 -12.28
N LEU A 14 -20.84 -1.36 -12.05
CA LEU A 14 -20.76 -2.37 -11.00
C LEU A 14 -19.59 -3.32 -11.23
N PHE A 15 -19.36 -3.69 -12.46
CA PHE A 15 -18.26 -4.57 -12.80
C PHE A 15 -16.91 -3.91 -12.49
N SER A 16 -16.80 -2.61 -12.75
CA SER A 16 -15.59 -1.87 -12.46
C SER A 16 -15.28 -1.83 -10.97
N ILE A 17 -16.30 -1.67 -10.14
CA ILE A 17 -16.14 -1.66 -8.69
C ILE A 17 -15.66 -3.01 -8.17
N ALA A 18 -16.14 -4.08 -8.77
CA ALA A 18 -15.77 -5.43 -8.36
C ALA A 18 -14.39 -5.85 -8.90
N GLY A 19 -13.67 -4.96 -9.56
CA GLY A 19 -12.46 -5.29 -10.28
C GLY A 19 -11.21 -5.47 -9.44
N CYS A 20 -11.23 -5.14 -8.17
CA CYS A 20 -10.03 -5.28 -7.35
C CYS A 20 -9.99 -6.65 -6.69
N ASN A 21 -9.75 -7.67 -7.50
CA ASN A 21 -9.50 -9.02 -7.05
C ASN A 21 -8.00 -9.24 -6.95
N SER A 22 -7.62 -10.38 -6.36
CA SER A 22 -6.21 -10.73 -6.19
C SER A 22 -5.42 -10.69 -7.49
N ASP A 23 -6.04 -11.07 -8.61
CA ASP A 23 -5.37 -11.12 -9.91
C ASP A 23 -5.21 -9.75 -10.57
N THR A 24 -6.09 -8.82 -10.23
CA THR A 24 -6.09 -7.49 -10.86
C THR A 24 -5.63 -6.40 -9.92
N CYS A 25 -5.41 -6.73 -8.66
CA CYS A 25 -4.94 -5.78 -7.68
C CYS A 25 -3.52 -5.35 -8.03
N PRO A 26 -3.22 -4.04 -8.06
CA PRO A 26 -1.89 -3.57 -8.46
C PRO A 26 -0.81 -3.79 -7.41
N VAL A 27 -1.17 -4.23 -6.20
CA VAL A 27 -0.22 -4.54 -5.15
C VAL A 27 -0.43 -5.95 -4.66
N ARG A 28 0.60 -6.52 -4.01
CA ARG A 28 0.55 -7.87 -3.46
C ARG A 28 0.42 -7.81 -1.96
N SER A 29 -0.30 -8.77 -1.39
CA SER A 29 -0.33 -8.98 0.05
C SER A 29 1.01 -9.50 0.51
N GLY A 30 1.52 -8.96 1.61
CA GLY A 30 2.77 -9.40 2.20
C GLY A 30 3.65 -8.25 2.60
N ASN A 31 4.92 -8.54 2.77
CA ASN A 31 5.89 -7.57 3.26
C ASN A 31 6.70 -6.95 2.13
N TYR A 32 6.87 -5.64 2.22
CA TYR A 32 7.74 -4.85 1.35
C TYR A 32 8.80 -4.23 2.22
N TYR A 33 10.07 -4.33 1.83
CA TYR A 33 11.18 -3.81 2.63
C TYR A 33 11.84 -2.66 1.91
N ALA A 34 12.23 -1.65 2.69
CA ALA A 34 12.89 -0.46 2.15
C ALA A 34 14.26 -0.82 1.59
N VAL A 35 14.58 -0.23 0.44
CA VAL A 35 15.90 -0.34 -0.18
C VAL A 35 16.75 0.80 0.32
N GLY A 36 17.94 0.49 0.82
CA GLY A 36 18.83 1.50 1.32
C GLY A 36 19.91 0.90 2.19
N ASP A 37 20.69 1.77 2.80
CA ASP A 37 21.80 1.39 3.63
C ASP A 37 21.34 1.23 5.08
N TYR A 38 20.52 0.23 5.32
CA TYR A 38 19.97 -0.05 6.64
C TYR A 38 20.58 -1.31 7.22
N GLU A 39 20.75 -1.33 8.53
CA GLU A 39 21.03 -2.57 9.22
C GLU A 39 19.78 -3.46 9.17
N GLU A 40 20.00 -4.77 9.20
CA GLU A 40 18.92 -5.74 8.99
C GLU A 40 17.73 -5.49 9.93
N MET A 41 18.01 -5.25 11.21
CA MET A 41 16.96 -5.06 12.20
C MET A 41 16.35 -3.66 12.17
N LEU A 42 16.93 -2.74 11.42
CA LEU A 42 16.46 -1.37 11.31
C LEU A 42 15.88 -1.05 9.93
N THR A 43 15.70 -2.07 9.11
CA THR A 43 15.14 -1.87 7.77
C THR A 43 13.64 -1.58 7.87
N PRO A 44 13.19 -0.42 7.38
CA PRO A 44 11.75 -0.15 7.36
C PRO A 44 11.00 -1.17 6.52
N TYR A 45 9.77 -1.46 6.93
CA TYR A 45 8.93 -2.40 6.20
C TYR A 45 7.52 -1.88 6.08
N LEU A 46 6.86 -2.29 5.01
CA LEU A 46 5.44 -2.03 4.79
C LEU A 46 4.75 -3.38 4.60
N TRP A 47 3.82 -3.68 5.47
CA TRP A 47 3.00 -4.88 5.36
C TRP A 47 1.64 -4.50 4.79
N ILE A 48 1.17 -5.26 3.82
CA ILE A 48 -0.11 -5.01 3.18
C ILE A 48 -0.95 -6.27 3.21
N ASP A 49 -2.22 -6.11 3.60
CA ASP A 49 -3.23 -7.16 3.55
C ASP A 49 -4.30 -6.72 2.56
N THR A 50 -4.29 -7.33 1.38
CA THR A 50 -5.21 -6.94 0.32
C THR A 50 -6.63 -7.46 0.56
N ASP A 51 -6.81 -8.46 1.41
CA ASP A 51 -8.14 -8.96 1.72
C ASP A 51 -8.91 -7.99 2.62
N LYS A 52 -8.21 -7.36 3.55
CA LYS A 52 -8.83 -6.45 4.51
C LYS A 52 -8.56 -4.98 4.22
N ASN A 53 -7.72 -4.69 3.23
CA ASN A 53 -7.28 -3.33 2.91
C ASN A 53 -6.63 -2.65 4.11
N GLU A 54 -5.77 -3.41 4.80
CA GLU A 54 -5.05 -2.92 5.97
C GLU A 54 -3.56 -2.87 5.68
N PHE A 55 -2.88 -2.01 6.43
CA PHE A 55 -1.43 -1.88 6.31
C PHE A 55 -0.78 -1.73 7.68
N SER A 56 0.52 -2.01 7.71
CA SER A 56 1.37 -1.71 8.86
C SER A 56 2.71 -1.21 8.33
N LEU A 57 3.15 -0.07 8.81
CA LEU A 57 4.43 0.52 8.40
C LEU A 57 5.30 0.65 9.63
N GLY A 58 6.44 -0.02 9.63
CA GLY A 58 7.35 -0.03 10.77
C GLY A 58 8.75 0.40 10.36
N ALA A 59 9.54 0.79 11.36
CA ALA A 59 10.91 1.27 11.14
C ALA A 59 11.96 0.19 11.33
N GLY A 60 11.55 -1.06 11.53
CA GLY A 60 12.45 -2.16 11.70
C GLY A 60 11.96 -3.12 12.76
N SER A 61 12.54 -4.32 12.79
CA SER A 61 12.04 -5.37 13.67
C SER A 61 12.34 -5.14 15.14
N ILE A 62 13.36 -4.35 15.46
CA ILE A 62 13.68 -4.06 16.85
C ILE A 62 12.94 -2.85 17.41
N ILE A 63 12.23 -2.12 16.55
CA ILE A 63 11.44 -0.97 16.97
C ILE A 63 10.00 -1.44 17.08
N SER A 64 9.45 -1.38 18.28
CA SER A 64 8.11 -1.92 18.53
C SER A 64 7.00 -1.03 18.02
N TYR A 65 7.30 0.22 17.66
CA TYR A 65 6.29 1.12 17.15
C TYR A 65 6.07 0.90 15.66
N ALA A 66 4.82 0.83 15.25
CA ALA A 66 4.45 0.78 13.85
C ALA A 66 3.12 1.50 13.67
N GLU A 67 2.95 2.12 12.50
CA GLU A 67 1.68 2.73 12.13
C GLU A 67 0.78 1.68 11.50
N HIS A 68 -0.43 1.60 11.97
CA HIS A 68 -1.43 0.65 11.48
C HIS A 68 -2.66 1.39 11.00
N GLY A 69 -3.30 0.88 9.99
CA GLY A 69 -4.53 1.46 9.53
C GLY A 69 -5.04 0.78 8.28
N THR A 70 -5.78 1.54 7.49
CA THR A 70 -6.36 1.05 6.26
C THR A 70 -5.78 1.82 5.08
N TYR A 71 -5.91 1.25 3.89
CA TYR A 71 -5.43 1.93 2.70
C TYR A 71 -6.47 1.85 1.59
N GLU A 72 -6.35 2.76 0.64
CA GLU A 72 -7.08 2.72 -0.62
C GLU A 72 -6.10 2.91 -1.75
N ILE A 73 -6.51 2.46 -2.93
CA ILE A 73 -5.70 2.64 -4.14
C ILE A 73 -6.43 3.61 -5.05
N THR A 74 -5.78 4.71 -5.37
CA THR A 74 -6.33 5.78 -6.18
C THR A 74 -5.25 6.32 -7.11
N ASP A 75 -5.53 6.38 -8.41
CA ASP A 75 -4.63 6.95 -9.41
C ASP A 75 -3.21 6.36 -9.35
N GLY A 76 -3.12 5.04 -9.21
CA GLY A 76 -1.83 4.37 -9.17
C GLY A 76 -1.05 4.59 -7.89
N LYS A 77 -1.73 4.99 -6.82
CA LYS A 77 -1.10 5.26 -5.53
C LYS A 77 -1.82 4.51 -4.43
N VAL A 78 -1.05 4.10 -3.42
CA VAL A 78 -1.59 3.58 -2.17
C VAL A 78 -1.67 4.73 -1.20
N ILE A 79 -2.86 5.02 -0.71
CA ILE A 79 -3.11 6.05 0.30
C ILE A 79 -3.37 5.34 1.61
N ALA A 80 -2.38 5.32 2.49
CA ALA A 80 -2.40 4.53 3.72
C ALA A 80 -2.61 5.45 4.91
N ALA A 81 -3.75 5.34 5.55
CA ALA A 81 -4.13 6.21 6.64
C ALA A 81 -4.12 5.48 7.98
N SER A 82 -3.34 5.98 8.91
CA SER A 82 -3.35 5.53 10.31
C SER A 82 -4.15 6.54 11.13
N GLN A 83 -4.18 6.35 12.45
CA GLN A 83 -4.87 7.29 13.33
C GLN A 83 -4.23 8.66 13.36
N SER A 84 -2.92 8.72 13.16
CA SER A 84 -2.18 9.96 13.36
C SER A 84 -1.69 10.59 12.06
N THR A 85 -1.61 9.82 10.98
CA THR A 85 -0.99 10.35 9.77
C THR A 85 -1.43 9.57 8.54
N THR A 86 -1.11 10.11 7.36
CA THR A 86 -1.40 9.47 6.09
C THR A 86 -0.12 9.39 5.28
N PHE A 87 0.16 8.19 4.80
CA PHE A 87 1.31 7.92 3.93
C PHE A 87 0.83 7.70 2.52
N LYS A 88 1.62 8.11 1.54
CA LYS A 88 1.29 7.87 0.14
C LYS A 88 2.45 7.19 -0.54
N PHE A 89 2.13 6.14 -1.29
CA PHE A 89 3.12 5.37 -2.04
C PHE A 89 2.71 5.35 -3.50
N GLU A 90 3.66 5.58 -4.39
CA GLU A 90 3.44 5.39 -5.81
C GLU A 90 3.66 3.91 -6.17
N ILE A 91 2.75 3.33 -6.94
CA ILE A 91 2.86 1.95 -7.37
C ILE A 91 3.67 1.92 -8.66
N LYS A 92 4.90 1.41 -8.56
CA LYS A 92 5.75 1.23 -9.74
C LYS A 92 5.37 -0.05 -10.49
N ASP A 93 5.20 -1.13 -9.74
CA ASP A 93 4.72 -2.41 -10.23
C ASP A 93 4.23 -3.21 -9.03
N LYS A 94 3.83 -4.47 -9.23
CA LYS A 94 3.29 -5.29 -8.14
C LYS A 94 4.28 -5.52 -7.01
N ASN A 95 5.56 -5.36 -7.28
CA ASN A 95 6.61 -5.66 -6.31
C ASN A 95 7.30 -4.44 -5.76
N THR A 96 6.99 -3.24 -6.28
CA THR A 96 7.73 -2.03 -5.92
C THR A 96 6.80 -0.87 -5.64
N LEU A 97 6.91 -0.33 -4.43
CA LEU A 97 6.19 0.87 -4.01
C LEU A 97 7.21 1.93 -3.64
N VAL A 98 6.93 3.18 -3.97
CA VAL A 98 7.84 4.30 -3.65
C VAL A 98 7.10 5.27 -2.75
N LEU A 99 7.69 5.55 -1.59
CA LEU A 99 7.11 6.50 -0.65
C LEU A 99 7.20 7.90 -1.21
N ILE A 100 6.05 8.55 -1.42
CA ILE A 100 6.01 9.92 -1.94
C ILE A 100 5.54 10.93 -0.91
N ASP A 101 4.91 10.49 0.17
CA ASP A 101 4.49 11.35 1.27
C ASP A 101 4.61 10.56 2.56
N ASN A 102 5.50 11.00 3.45
CA ASN A 102 5.74 10.30 4.71
C ASN A 102 4.88 10.81 5.86
N GLY A 103 3.95 11.72 5.60
CA GLY A 103 2.99 12.18 6.59
C GLY A 103 3.57 12.99 7.74
N ASP A 104 4.81 13.43 7.64
CA ASP A 104 5.51 14.17 8.71
C ASP A 104 5.50 13.44 10.04
N ASN A 105 5.67 12.11 9.99
CA ASN A 105 5.66 11.32 11.19
C ASN A 105 6.94 11.55 12.00
N ASP A 106 6.78 11.83 13.30
CA ASP A 106 7.91 12.12 14.18
C ASP A 106 8.59 10.87 14.72
N TYR A 107 7.93 9.74 14.66
CA TYR A 107 8.43 8.52 15.30
C TYR A 107 9.47 7.80 14.47
N PHE A 108 9.31 7.81 13.17
CA PHE A 108 10.34 7.31 12.28
C PHE A 108 10.30 8.11 10.99
N LYS A 109 11.49 8.44 10.54
CA LYS A 109 11.64 9.32 9.41
C LYS A 109 12.14 8.55 8.21
N ILE A 110 11.21 8.01 7.47
CA ILE A 110 11.54 7.33 6.24
C ILE A 110 11.57 8.40 5.14
N PRO A 111 12.71 8.56 4.45
CA PRO A 111 12.79 9.60 3.44
C PRO A 111 11.83 9.38 2.29
N VAL A 112 11.30 10.46 1.77
CA VAL A 112 10.53 10.44 0.53
C VAL A 112 11.41 9.90 -0.58
N ASN A 113 10.82 9.17 -1.51
CA ASN A 113 11.48 8.45 -2.61
C ASN A 113 12.15 7.14 -2.19
N THR A 114 11.96 6.70 -0.95
CA THR A 114 12.41 5.37 -0.54
C THR A 114 11.57 4.33 -1.27
N GLN A 115 12.25 3.36 -1.87
CA GLN A 115 11.60 2.24 -2.53
C GLN A 115 11.37 1.10 -1.55
N PHE A 116 10.19 0.51 -1.60
CA PHE A 116 9.84 -0.67 -0.83
C PHE A 116 9.62 -1.81 -1.79
N ILE A 117 10.35 -2.89 -1.63
CA ILE A 117 10.31 -4.02 -2.55
C ILE A 117 9.76 -5.25 -1.85
N TYR A 118 8.81 -5.89 -2.51
CA TYR A 118 8.18 -7.10 -2.01
C TYR A 118 9.22 -8.20 -1.82
N SER A 119 9.11 -8.90 -0.70
CA SER A 119 9.96 -10.03 -0.41
C SER A 119 9.14 -11.17 0.18
N GLU A 120 9.32 -12.36 -0.35
CA GLU A 120 8.68 -13.55 0.18
C GLU A 120 9.44 -14.11 1.38
N ASP A 121 10.66 -13.63 1.61
CA ASP A 121 11.45 -14.07 2.75
C ASP A 121 10.91 -13.49 4.03
N LEU A 122 10.11 -14.27 4.70
CA LEU A 122 9.58 -13.89 6.00
C LEU A 122 10.61 -14.18 7.08
N LYS A 123 11.07 -13.15 7.70
CA LYS A 123 12.03 -13.30 8.81
C LYS A 123 11.39 -12.89 10.09
#